data_f163a568333753ae545212ef6d3c82b1
#
_entry.id   f163a568333753ae545212ef6d3c82b1
#
_cell.length_a   1.000
_cell.length_b   1.000
_cell.length_c   1.000
_cell.angle_alpha   90.00
_cell.angle_beta   90.00
_cell.angle_gamma   90.00
#
_symmetry.space_group_name_H-M   'P 1'
#
loop_
_entity.id
_entity.type
_entity.pdbx_description
1 polymer ?
#
loop_
_entity_poly.entity_id
_entity_poly.type
_entity_poly.pdbx_seq_one_letter_code
_entity_poly.pdbx_strand_id
1 'polypeptide(L)'
;WWGPIIHEYYAGTEYNGITMINSQEWLDHKGSVGRPLFGSLHILDDDGTELPIGEVGGVYFGGETATTFEYHNDEEKTKGAMTKEGYSSLGDVGYLDEDGFLYLTDRKSFMIISGGVNIYPKETEDLLVMHPKVADVAVFGVPNEEMGEEVKAVVQPADFNDAGSALEAELIAFCKENMSSIKSPKSIDFEKELPRHPTGKLYKRLLKDKYWKN
;
A
#
# COMPACT_ATOMS: atom_id res chain seq x y z
N TRP A 1 8.80 -26.50 -16.93
CA TRP A 1 7.95 -27.55 -16.39
C TRP A 1 6.48 -27.32 -16.73
N TRP A 2 5.87 -26.31 -16.12
CA TRP A 2 4.46 -25.98 -16.34
C TRP A 2 4.25 -24.91 -17.42
N GLY A 3 5.31 -24.23 -17.85
CA GLY A 3 5.24 -23.07 -18.72
C GLY A 3 4.61 -21.85 -18.04
N PRO A 4 4.24 -20.80 -18.77
CA PRO A 4 3.66 -19.56 -18.25
C PRO A 4 2.16 -19.73 -17.98
N ILE A 5 1.82 -20.42 -16.87
CA ILE A 5 0.43 -20.77 -16.52
C ILE A 5 -0.12 -19.92 -15.35
N ILE A 6 0.69 -19.04 -14.77
CA ILE A 6 0.26 -18.22 -13.66
C ILE A 6 -0.56 -17.05 -14.18
N HIS A 7 -1.72 -16.84 -13.59
CA HIS A 7 -2.52 -15.65 -13.75
C HIS A 7 -2.67 -15.00 -12.37
N GLU A 8 -2.35 -13.72 -12.30
CA GLU A 8 -2.58 -12.90 -11.11
C GLU A 8 -3.83 -12.07 -11.32
N TYR A 9 -4.59 -11.84 -10.25
CA TYR A 9 -5.74 -10.95 -10.29
C TYR A 9 -5.79 -10.09 -9.02
N TYR A 10 -6.30 -8.88 -9.17
CA TYR A 10 -6.65 -7.98 -8.07
C TYR A 10 -8.15 -7.77 -8.06
N ALA A 11 -8.79 -8.04 -6.92
CA ALA A 11 -10.21 -7.86 -6.70
C ALA A 11 -10.51 -7.74 -5.21
N GLY A 12 -11.69 -7.21 -4.88
CA GLY A 12 -12.25 -7.21 -3.52
C GLY A 12 -13.43 -8.14 -3.36
N THR A 13 -13.79 -8.46 -2.12
CA THR A 13 -15.00 -9.20 -1.78
C THR A 13 -16.27 -8.41 -2.09
N GLU A 14 -16.14 -7.12 -2.29
CA GLU A 14 -17.18 -6.17 -2.70
C GLU A 14 -17.62 -6.36 -4.16
N TYR A 15 -16.87 -7.11 -4.96
CA TYR A 15 -17.12 -7.38 -6.38
C TYR A 15 -17.25 -6.11 -7.25
N ASN A 16 -16.63 -5.01 -6.85
CA ASN A 16 -16.70 -3.74 -7.55
C ASN A 16 -15.91 -3.71 -8.86
N GLY A 17 -14.96 -4.62 -9.03
CA GLY A 17 -14.14 -4.78 -10.23
C GLY A 17 -13.06 -5.83 -10.06
N ILE A 18 -12.43 -6.19 -11.15
CA ILE A 18 -11.32 -7.15 -11.19
C ILE A 18 -10.34 -6.78 -12.29
N THR A 19 -9.05 -6.83 -11.96
CA THR A 19 -7.97 -6.82 -12.97
C THR A 19 -7.34 -8.19 -13.08
N MET A 20 -6.70 -8.46 -14.20
CA MET A 20 -5.96 -9.71 -14.42
C MET A 20 -4.72 -9.46 -15.26
N ILE A 21 -3.68 -10.23 -14.97
CA ILE A 21 -2.44 -10.28 -15.75
C ILE A 21 -1.96 -11.74 -15.84
N ASN A 22 -1.47 -12.14 -17.00
CA ASN A 22 -0.85 -13.44 -17.18
C ASN A 22 0.69 -13.35 -17.03
N SER A 23 1.35 -14.49 -16.96
CA SER A 23 2.81 -14.56 -16.76
C SER A 23 3.62 -13.84 -17.84
N GLN A 24 3.16 -13.84 -19.09
CA GLN A 24 3.87 -13.20 -20.19
C GLN A 24 3.77 -11.69 -20.11
N GLU A 25 2.56 -11.16 -19.91
CA GLU A 25 2.32 -9.73 -19.70
C GLU A 25 3.06 -9.22 -18.47
N TRP A 26 3.10 -10.02 -17.38
CA TRP A 26 3.79 -9.64 -16.16
C TRP A 26 5.30 -9.44 -16.35
N LEU A 27 5.94 -10.20 -17.23
CA LEU A 27 7.37 -10.05 -17.53
C LEU A 27 7.69 -8.69 -18.17
N ASP A 28 6.74 -8.15 -18.95
CA ASP A 28 6.86 -6.84 -19.58
C ASP A 28 6.39 -5.72 -18.62
N HIS A 29 5.42 -6.00 -17.73
CA HIS A 29 4.82 -5.07 -16.76
C HIS A 29 5.05 -5.52 -15.31
N LYS A 30 6.31 -5.69 -14.92
CA LYS A 30 6.68 -6.21 -13.60
C LYS A 30 6.14 -5.35 -12.46
N GLY A 31 5.43 -5.99 -11.52
CA GLY A 31 4.79 -5.34 -10.37
C GLY A 31 3.36 -4.88 -10.62
N SER A 32 2.87 -5.00 -11.86
CA SER A 32 1.47 -4.73 -12.19
C SER A 32 0.56 -5.86 -11.69
N VAL A 33 -0.67 -5.49 -11.31
CA VAL A 33 -1.77 -6.40 -11.01
C VAL A 33 -2.76 -6.53 -12.18
N GLY A 34 -2.35 -6.06 -13.37
CA GLY A 34 -3.05 -6.27 -14.63
C GLY A 34 -3.98 -5.15 -15.06
N ARG A 35 -4.80 -5.48 -16.07
CA ARG A 35 -5.80 -4.60 -16.67
C ARG A 35 -7.21 -5.06 -16.28
N PRO A 36 -8.23 -4.17 -16.32
CA PRO A 36 -9.60 -4.56 -16.02
C PRO A 36 -10.09 -5.64 -17.00
N LEU A 37 -10.68 -6.71 -16.45
CA LEU A 37 -11.35 -7.74 -17.26
C LEU A 37 -12.66 -7.22 -17.86
N PHE A 38 -13.31 -6.33 -17.14
CA PHE A 38 -14.54 -5.64 -17.54
C PHE A 38 -14.67 -4.32 -16.79
N GLY A 39 -15.48 -3.40 -17.34
CA GLY A 39 -15.60 -2.03 -16.82
C GLY A 39 -14.39 -1.18 -17.18
N SER A 40 -14.17 -0.16 -16.39
CA SER A 40 -13.07 0.80 -16.52
C SER A 40 -12.35 0.99 -15.20
N LEU A 41 -11.07 1.37 -15.27
CA LEU A 41 -10.27 1.83 -14.14
C LEU A 41 -10.05 3.32 -14.24
N HIS A 42 -10.15 4.00 -13.12
CA HIS A 42 -9.92 5.42 -12.98
C HIS A 42 -8.98 5.68 -11.82
N ILE A 43 -8.01 6.56 -12.03
CA ILE A 43 -7.11 7.04 -10.98
C ILE A 43 -7.52 8.48 -10.67
N LEU A 44 -8.04 8.69 -9.46
CA LEU A 44 -8.60 10.00 -9.08
C LEU A 44 -7.80 10.63 -7.94
N ASP A 45 -7.74 11.96 -7.96
CA ASP A 45 -7.27 12.75 -6.82
C ASP A 45 -8.31 12.81 -5.68
N ASP A 46 -8.03 13.58 -4.63
CA ASP A 46 -8.92 13.73 -3.49
C ASP A 46 -10.20 14.53 -3.81
N ASP A 47 -10.19 15.32 -4.88
CA ASP A 47 -11.34 16.10 -5.37
C ASP A 47 -12.21 15.27 -6.35
N GLY A 48 -11.77 14.07 -6.73
CA GLY A 48 -12.45 13.19 -7.69
C GLY A 48 -12.11 13.49 -9.13
N THR A 49 -11.06 14.27 -9.41
CA THR A 49 -10.57 14.57 -10.76
C THR A 49 -9.68 13.44 -11.25
N GLU A 50 -9.83 13.05 -12.51
CA GLU A 50 -8.99 12.01 -13.10
C GLU A 50 -7.57 12.51 -13.32
N LEU A 51 -6.61 11.71 -12.84
CA LEU A 51 -5.18 12.00 -12.91
C LEU A 51 -4.58 11.51 -14.23
N PRO A 52 -3.53 12.19 -14.74
CA PRO A 52 -2.76 11.72 -15.87
C PRO A 52 -2.14 10.33 -15.65
N ILE A 53 -1.85 9.63 -16.75
CA ILE A 53 -1.13 8.36 -16.75
C ILE A 53 0.21 8.52 -16.02
N GLY A 54 0.53 7.54 -15.16
CA GLY A 54 1.74 7.53 -14.34
C GLY A 54 1.62 8.30 -13.01
N GLU A 55 0.59 9.11 -12.82
CA GLU A 55 0.36 9.80 -11.55
C GLU A 55 -0.39 8.89 -10.57
N VAL A 56 0.01 9.00 -9.29
CA VAL A 56 -0.51 8.16 -8.20
C VAL A 56 -1.73 8.79 -7.56
N GLY A 57 -2.84 8.05 -7.52
CA GLY A 57 -4.10 8.46 -6.91
C GLY A 57 -4.94 7.30 -6.42
N GLY A 58 -6.17 7.59 -5.98
CA GLY A 58 -7.12 6.57 -5.57
C GLY A 58 -7.56 5.71 -6.75
N VAL A 59 -7.56 4.39 -6.56
CA VAL A 59 -7.99 3.42 -7.58
C VAL A 59 -9.50 3.23 -7.50
N TYR A 60 -10.19 3.48 -8.60
CA TYR A 60 -11.63 3.34 -8.72
C TYR A 60 -12.02 2.46 -9.91
N PHE A 61 -13.06 1.67 -9.71
CA PHE A 61 -13.71 0.88 -10.76
C PHE A 61 -15.01 1.54 -11.20
N GLY A 62 -15.26 1.57 -12.50
CA GLY A 62 -16.44 2.17 -13.11
C GLY A 62 -16.94 1.41 -14.33
N GLY A 63 -17.93 2.00 -15.04
CA GLY A 63 -18.52 1.46 -16.25
C GLY A 63 -19.82 0.68 -16.00
N GLU A 64 -20.51 0.31 -17.10
CA GLU A 64 -21.85 -0.32 -17.07
C GLU A 64 -21.87 -1.68 -16.32
N THR A 65 -20.73 -2.34 -16.20
CA THR A 65 -20.60 -3.64 -15.52
C THR A 65 -20.10 -3.52 -14.09
N ALA A 66 -19.81 -2.30 -13.61
CA ALA A 66 -19.39 -2.08 -12.22
C ALA A 66 -20.57 -2.37 -11.29
N THR A 67 -20.34 -3.22 -10.29
CA THR A 67 -21.34 -3.51 -9.27
C THR A 67 -21.28 -2.47 -8.17
N THR A 68 -22.45 -2.02 -7.72
CA THR A 68 -22.57 -1.23 -6.51
C THR A 68 -22.63 -2.17 -5.30
N PHE A 69 -21.99 -1.76 -4.21
CA PHE A 69 -22.03 -2.49 -2.95
C PHE A 69 -22.34 -1.54 -1.79
N GLU A 70 -22.77 -2.10 -0.67
CA GLU A 70 -23.01 -1.35 0.56
C GLU A 70 -22.35 -2.06 1.74
N TYR A 71 -21.70 -1.30 2.62
CA TYR A 71 -21.21 -1.83 3.88
C TYR A 71 -22.37 -1.93 4.88
N HIS A 72 -22.56 -3.10 5.45
CA HIS A 72 -23.66 -3.35 6.39
C HIS A 72 -23.59 -2.42 7.60
N ASN A 73 -24.67 -1.64 7.83
CA ASN A 73 -24.79 -0.65 8.90
C ASN A 73 -23.67 0.42 8.94
N ASP A 74 -23.07 0.75 7.78
CA ASP A 74 -22.00 1.76 7.68
C ASP A 74 -22.19 2.61 6.41
N GLU A 75 -23.17 3.52 6.47
CA GLU A 75 -23.48 4.41 5.36
C GLU A 75 -22.35 5.38 5.04
N GLU A 76 -21.61 5.86 6.05
CA GLU A 76 -20.51 6.78 5.85
C GLU A 76 -19.37 6.13 5.06
N LYS A 77 -19.03 4.89 5.42
CA LYS A 77 -18.04 4.11 4.70
C LYS A 77 -18.49 3.78 3.28
N THR A 78 -19.77 3.46 3.10
CA THR A 78 -20.35 3.21 1.78
C THR A 78 -20.27 4.46 0.89
N LYS A 79 -20.68 5.63 1.40
CA LYS A 79 -20.56 6.91 0.68
C LYS A 79 -19.11 7.28 0.37
N GLY A 80 -18.19 7.04 1.31
CA GLY A 80 -16.76 7.29 1.10
C GLY A 80 -16.09 6.37 0.08
N ALA A 81 -16.71 5.23 -0.22
CA ALA A 81 -16.23 4.28 -1.24
C ALA A 81 -16.74 4.58 -2.66
N MET A 82 -17.64 5.55 -2.84
CA MET A 82 -18.29 5.87 -4.10
C MET A 82 -18.02 7.32 -4.52
N THR A 83 -17.86 7.56 -5.82
CA THR A 83 -17.89 8.93 -6.39
C THR A 83 -19.31 9.29 -6.81
N LYS A 84 -19.50 10.58 -7.16
CA LYS A 84 -20.78 11.08 -7.69
C LYS A 84 -21.12 10.48 -9.06
N GLU A 85 -20.10 10.12 -9.82
CA GLU A 85 -20.18 9.46 -11.14
C GLU A 85 -20.50 7.97 -11.04
N GLY A 86 -20.53 7.41 -9.82
CA GLY A 86 -20.82 5.99 -9.56
C GLY A 86 -19.59 5.09 -9.63
N TYR A 87 -18.38 5.64 -9.64
CA TYR A 87 -17.17 4.84 -9.51
C TYR A 87 -16.98 4.40 -8.06
N SER A 88 -16.46 3.18 -7.85
CA SER A 88 -16.27 2.61 -6.53
C SER A 88 -14.82 2.24 -6.26
N SER A 89 -14.37 2.42 -5.01
CA SER A 89 -13.01 2.15 -4.56
C SER A 89 -12.99 1.23 -3.35
N LEU A 90 -11.94 0.41 -3.27
CA LEU A 90 -11.60 -0.38 -2.08
C LEU A 90 -10.66 0.39 -1.11
N GLY A 91 -10.33 1.63 -1.46
CA GLY A 91 -9.39 2.47 -0.71
C GLY A 91 -7.92 2.18 -1.03
N ASP A 92 -7.66 1.49 -2.12
CA ASP A 92 -6.31 1.28 -2.62
C ASP A 92 -5.84 2.48 -3.46
N VAL A 93 -4.53 2.71 -3.48
CA VAL A 93 -3.85 3.78 -4.20
C VAL A 93 -2.92 3.16 -5.22
N GLY A 94 -2.85 3.74 -6.41
CA GLY A 94 -2.01 3.23 -7.49
C GLY A 94 -1.96 4.17 -8.69
N TYR A 95 -1.40 3.69 -9.78
CA TYR A 95 -1.34 4.41 -11.06
C TYR A 95 -1.53 3.45 -12.24
N LEU A 96 -1.86 3.99 -13.39
CA LEU A 96 -1.89 3.27 -14.67
C LEU A 96 -0.66 3.63 -15.49
N ASP A 97 -0.10 2.64 -16.18
CA ASP A 97 0.89 2.90 -17.23
C ASP A 97 0.23 3.24 -18.58
N GLU A 98 1.05 3.53 -19.59
CA GLU A 98 0.58 3.90 -20.96
C GLU A 98 -0.22 2.79 -21.64
N ASP A 99 -0.03 1.53 -21.23
CA ASP A 99 -0.72 0.35 -21.75
C ASP A 99 -1.97 -0.01 -20.92
N GLY A 100 -2.29 0.79 -19.90
CA GLY A 100 -3.46 0.64 -19.03
C GLY A 100 -3.33 -0.45 -17.97
N PHE A 101 -2.12 -0.87 -17.63
CA PHE A 101 -1.86 -1.78 -16.52
C PHE A 101 -1.84 -1.02 -15.19
N LEU A 102 -2.49 -1.61 -14.18
CA LEU A 102 -2.57 -1.07 -12.83
C LEU A 102 -1.37 -1.50 -11.99
N TYR A 103 -0.76 -0.52 -11.33
CA TYR A 103 0.27 -0.73 -10.31
C TYR A 103 -0.25 -0.21 -8.97
N LEU A 104 -0.36 -1.10 -7.99
CA LEU A 104 -0.77 -0.73 -6.64
C LEU A 104 0.42 -0.17 -5.85
N THR A 105 0.22 0.97 -5.22
CA THR A 105 1.24 1.60 -4.37
C THR A 105 1.02 1.27 -2.90
N ASP A 106 -0.18 1.55 -2.37
CA ASP A 106 -0.54 1.24 -0.96
C ASP A 106 -2.07 1.37 -0.76
N ARG A 107 -2.50 1.34 0.49
CA ARG A 107 -3.85 1.74 0.90
C ARG A 107 -3.88 3.18 1.38
N LYS A 108 -4.91 3.93 0.98
CA LYS A 108 -5.13 5.31 1.42
C LYS A 108 -5.11 5.44 2.95
N SER A 109 -5.66 4.45 3.67
CA SER A 109 -5.69 4.42 5.14
C SER A 109 -4.31 4.26 5.82
N PHE A 110 -3.29 3.88 5.08
CA PHE A 110 -1.91 3.74 5.58
C PHE A 110 -0.99 4.87 5.13
N MET A 111 -1.44 5.72 4.20
CA MET A 111 -0.68 6.88 3.74
C MET A 111 -0.27 7.74 4.93
N ILE A 112 0.98 8.16 4.95
CA ILE A 112 1.58 9.04 5.95
C ILE A 112 1.62 10.44 5.38
N ILE A 113 1.14 11.42 6.11
CA ILE A 113 1.20 12.83 5.70
C ILE A 113 2.27 13.53 6.54
N SER A 114 3.46 13.69 5.96
CA SER A 114 4.60 14.32 6.64
C SER A 114 4.98 15.62 5.96
N GLY A 115 4.82 16.75 6.66
CA GLY A 115 5.11 18.07 6.11
C GLY A 115 4.35 18.40 4.82
N GLY A 116 3.11 17.88 4.65
CA GLY A 116 2.30 18.04 3.45
C GLY A 116 2.66 17.10 2.30
N VAL A 117 3.59 16.17 2.52
CA VAL A 117 3.97 15.16 1.52
C VAL A 117 3.28 13.84 1.81
N ASN A 118 2.63 13.28 0.81
CA ASN A 118 2.03 11.95 0.87
C ASN A 118 3.14 10.88 0.72
N ILE A 119 3.31 10.05 1.76
CA ILE A 119 4.28 8.97 1.79
C ILE A 119 3.54 7.64 1.87
N TYR A 120 3.87 6.73 0.98
CA TYR A 120 3.29 5.40 0.93
C TYR A 120 4.22 4.41 1.63
N PRO A 121 3.83 3.86 2.80
CA PRO A 121 4.66 2.95 3.60
C PRO A 121 5.20 1.75 2.85
N LYS A 122 4.46 1.25 1.88
CA LYS A 122 4.82 0.06 1.10
C LYS A 122 6.19 0.19 0.42
N GLU A 123 6.52 1.37 -0.10
CA GLU A 123 7.83 1.63 -0.74
C GLU A 123 8.99 1.41 0.25
N THR A 124 8.82 1.87 1.49
CA THR A 124 9.82 1.71 2.55
C THR A 124 9.86 0.27 3.07
N GLU A 125 8.70 -0.41 3.16
CA GLU A 125 8.62 -1.83 3.52
C GLU A 125 9.33 -2.71 2.49
N ASP A 126 9.07 -2.49 1.20
CA ASP A 126 9.69 -3.25 0.10
C ASP A 126 11.21 -3.08 0.08
N LEU A 127 11.71 -1.88 0.39
CA LEU A 127 13.14 -1.65 0.51
C LEU A 127 13.72 -2.35 1.73
N LEU A 128 13.12 -2.19 2.92
CA LEU A 128 13.64 -2.77 4.16
C LEU A 128 13.67 -4.30 4.13
N VAL A 129 12.67 -4.95 3.54
CA VAL A 129 12.62 -6.43 3.44
C VAL A 129 13.74 -7.00 2.56
N MET A 130 14.35 -6.18 1.69
CA MET A 130 15.52 -6.59 0.90
C MET A 130 16.82 -6.65 1.73
N HIS A 131 16.82 -6.08 2.94
CA HIS A 131 17.98 -6.10 3.81
C HIS A 131 18.13 -7.49 4.47
N PRO A 132 19.34 -8.12 4.44
CA PRO A 132 19.52 -9.51 4.88
C PRO A 132 19.21 -9.76 6.37
N LYS A 133 19.24 -8.72 7.21
CA LYS A 133 18.90 -8.80 8.62
C LYS A 133 17.41 -8.58 8.94
N VAL A 134 16.58 -8.35 7.93
CA VAL A 134 15.14 -8.11 8.09
C VAL A 134 14.37 -9.34 7.63
N ALA A 135 13.59 -9.94 8.54
CA ALA A 135 12.69 -11.03 8.20
C ALA A 135 11.30 -10.51 7.79
N ASP A 136 10.83 -9.43 8.45
CA ASP A 136 9.56 -8.79 8.15
C ASP A 136 9.55 -7.35 8.70
N VAL A 137 8.67 -6.48 8.16
CA VAL A 137 8.60 -5.09 8.55
C VAL A 137 7.20 -4.52 8.40
N ALA A 138 6.85 -3.60 9.27
CA ALA A 138 5.67 -2.76 9.18
C ALA A 138 6.10 -1.29 9.25
N VAL A 139 5.65 -0.48 8.28
CA VAL A 139 5.91 0.97 8.25
C VAL A 139 4.59 1.71 8.36
N PHE A 140 4.56 2.76 9.15
CA PHE A 140 3.38 3.62 9.35
C PHE A 140 3.78 4.99 9.91
N GLY A 141 2.84 5.95 9.83
CA GLY A 141 3.02 7.28 10.42
C GLY A 141 2.77 7.26 11.93
N VAL A 142 3.62 7.97 12.66
CA VAL A 142 3.43 8.32 14.07
C VAL A 142 3.36 9.83 14.24
N PRO A 143 2.71 10.35 15.30
CA PRO A 143 2.59 11.79 15.50
C PRO A 143 3.96 12.47 15.57
N ASN A 144 4.07 13.63 14.90
CA ASN A 144 5.21 14.52 14.96
C ASN A 144 4.71 15.97 15.05
N GLU A 145 5.20 16.75 16.01
CA GLU A 145 4.71 18.10 16.30
C GLU A 145 4.92 19.09 15.15
N GLU A 146 6.00 18.96 14.38
CA GLU A 146 6.34 19.88 13.29
C GLU A 146 5.77 19.45 11.95
N MET A 147 5.80 18.14 11.68
CA MET A 147 5.48 17.55 10.37
C MET A 147 4.06 16.94 10.31
N GLY A 148 3.33 16.92 11.43
CA GLY A 148 2.06 16.18 11.57
C GLY A 148 2.30 14.71 11.83
N GLU A 149 2.88 14.01 10.87
CA GLU A 149 3.35 12.63 11.02
C GLU A 149 4.82 12.49 10.63
N GLU A 150 5.49 11.47 11.17
CA GLU A 150 6.79 11.00 10.71
C GLU A 150 6.77 9.50 10.44
N VAL A 151 7.69 9.05 9.58
CA VAL A 151 7.80 7.64 9.21
C VAL A 151 8.46 6.86 10.34
N LYS A 152 7.78 5.81 10.83
CA LYS A 152 8.29 4.83 11.78
C LYS A 152 8.23 3.44 11.19
N ALA A 153 9.26 2.63 11.44
CA ALA A 153 9.25 1.21 11.12
C ALA A 153 9.23 0.38 12.41
N VAL A 154 8.56 -0.77 12.35
CA VAL A 154 8.69 -1.86 13.32
C VAL A 154 9.20 -3.08 12.57
N VAL A 155 10.38 -3.54 12.94
CA VAL A 155 11.11 -4.59 12.22
C VAL A 155 11.11 -5.87 13.04
N GLN A 156 10.83 -6.98 12.38
CA GLN A 156 11.15 -8.31 12.85
C GLN A 156 12.53 -8.68 12.27
N PRO A 157 13.61 -8.68 13.07
CA PRO A 157 14.92 -9.04 12.55
C PRO A 157 15.02 -10.54 12.25
N ALA A 158 15.91 -10.91 11.33
CA ALA A 158 16.19 -12.30 11.00
C ALA A 158 16.76 -13.07 12.20
N ASP A 159 17.61 -12.40 12.99
CA ASP A 159 18.03 -12.84 14.33
C ASP A 159 17.69 -11.74 15.36
N PHE A 160 16.86 -12.06 16.33
CA PHE A 160 16.44 -11.09 17.35
C PHE A 160 17.60 -10.63 18.27
N ASN A 161 18.70 -11.35 18.31
CA ASN A 161 19.89 -10.92 19.04
C ASN A 161 20.56 -9.68 18.41
N ASP A 162 20.29 -9.40 17.14
CA ASP A 162 20.78 -8.20 16.45
C ASP A 162 19.95 -6.94 16.80
N ALA A 163 18.77 -7.10 17.42
CA ALA A 163 17.88 -5.99 17.75
C ALA A 163 18.55 -4.99 18.70
N GLY A 164 18.57 -3.72 18.29
CA GLY A 164 19.13 -2.64 19.07
C GLY A 164 19.58 -1.45 18.23
N SER A 165 20.16 -0.46 18.91
CA SER A 165 20.54 0.83 18.28
C SER A 165 21.53 0.70 17.11
N ALA A 166 22.37 -0.34 17.11
CA ALA A 166 23.30 -0.59 16.01
C ALA A 166 22.57 -1.01 14.74
N LEU A 167 21.60 -1.94 14.84
CA LEU A 167 20.79 -2.37 13.71
C LEU A 167 19.82 -1.26 13.27
N GLU A 168 19.24 -0.50 14.20
CA GLU A 168 18.42 0.67 13.88
C GLU A 168 19.19 1.67 12.99
N ALA A 169 20.41 2.05 13.42
CA ALA A 169 21.25 2.99 12.67
C ALA A 169 21.61 2.45 11.28
N GLU A 170 21.95 1.16 11.18
CA GLU A 170 22.26 0.46 9.93
C GLU A 170 21.08 0.50 8.96
N LEU A 171 19.86 0.16 9.41
CA LEU A 171 18.65 0.12 8.58
C LEU A 171 18.20 1.54 8.15
N ILE A 172 18.31 2.53 9.03
CA ILE A 172 18.01 3.93 8.68
C ILE A 172 19.00 4.44 7.62
N ALA A 173 20.30 4.13 7.77
CA ALA A 173 21.31 4.48 6.78
C ALA A 173 21.01 3.80 5.44
N PHE A 174 20.70 2.52 5.43
CA PHE A 174 20.30 1.76 4.25
C PHE A 174 19.12 2.42 3.52
N CYS A 175 18.08 2.85 4.26
CA CYS A 175 16.96 3.57 3.67
C CYS A 175 17.41 4.91 3.04
N LYS A 176 18.21 5.71 3.74
CA LYS A 176 18.67 7.02 3.25
C LYS A 176 19.54 6.94 2.01
N GLU A 177 20.25 5.84 1.82
CA GLU A 177 21.08 5.58 0.63
C GLU A 177 20.25 5.20 -0.59
N ASN A 178 19.07 4.62 -0.39
CA ASN A 178 18.25 4.03 -1.47
C ASN A 178 16.93 4.76 -1.74
N MET A 179 16.53 5.70 -0.87
CA MET A 179 15.32 6.51 -1.05
C MET A 179 15.48 7.92 -0.48
N SER A 180 14.48 8.77 -0.74
CA SER A 180 14.49 10.13 -0.21
C SER A 180 14.37 10.13 1.34
N SER A 181 15.06 11.08 1.99
CA SER A 181 15.14 11.16 3.45
C SER A 181 13.78 11.39 4.13
N ILE A 182 12.80 11.95 3.43
CA ILE A 182 11.44 12.15 3.96
C ILE A 182 10.68 10.82 4.08
N LYS A 183 10.93 9.86 3.17
CA LYS A 183 10.35 8.53 3.16
C LYS A 183 11.08 7.56 4.10
N SER A 184 12.34 7.86 4.44
CA SER A 184 13.15 7.03 5.34
C SER A 184 12.61 7.09 6.77
N PRO A 185 12.57 5.96 7.50
CA PRO A 185 12.16 5.95 8.90
C PRO A 185 13.01 6.89 9.75
N LYS A 186 12.36 7.60 10.67
CA LYS A 186 13.04 8.43 11.67
C LYS A 186 13.44 7.63 12.90
N SER A 187 12.72 6.54 13.16
CA SER A 187 13.01 5.59 14.24
C SER A 187 12.55 4.18 13.85
N ILE A 188 13.21 3.18 14.43
CA ILE A 188 12.89 1.77 14.22
C ILE A 188 12.80 1.07 15.57
N ASP A 189 11.66 0.41 15.82
CA ASP A 189 11.50 -0.50 16.95
C ASP A 189 11.59 -1.95 16.44
N PHE A 190 11.86 -2.87 17.37
CA PHE A 190 12.02 -4.29 17.05
C PHE A 190 10.99 -5.13 17.80
N GLU A 191 10.38 -6.07 17.09
CA GLU A 191 9.47 -7.09 17.64
C GLU A 191 9.98 -8.47 17.23
N LYS A 192 9.81 -9.47 18.12
CA LYS A 192 10.17 -10.86 17.81
C LYS A 192 9.31 -11.45 16.70
N GLU A 193 8.06 -11.03 16.65
CA GLU A 193 7.07 -11.45 15.67
C GLU A 193 6.07 -10.31 15.47
N LEU A 194 5.81 -9.96 14.21
CA LEU A 194 4.80 -8.96 13.87
C LEU A 194 3.39 -9.56 13.95
N PRO A 195 2.40 -8.80 14.46
CA PRO A 195 1.03 -9.30 14.61
C PRO A 195 0.40 -9.58 13.24
N ARG A 196 -0.27 -10.73 13.12
CA ARG A 196 -0.96 -11.15 11.91
C ARG A 196 -2.39 -11.58 12.19
N HIS A 197 -3.25 -11.36 11.21
CA HIS A 197 -4.58 -11.95 11.19
C HIS A 197 -4.49 -13.49 11.04
N PRO A 198 -5.55 -14.24 11.39
CA PRO A 198 -5.58 -15.69 11.13
C PRO A 198 -5.37 -16.07 9.66
N THR A 199 -5.62 -15.13 8.74
CA THR A 199 -5.38 -15.28 7.30
C THR A 199 -3.91 -15.08 6.88
N GLY A 200 -3.02 -14.77 7.83
CA GLY A 200 -1.60 -14.48 7.58
C GLY A 200 -1.28 -13.02 7.23
N LYS A 201 -2.28 -12.17 6.96
CA LYS A 201 -2.04 -10.75 6.65
C LYS A 201 -1.50 -10.00 7.87
N LEU A 202 -0.50 -9.14 7.65
CA LEU A 202 0.06 -8.26 8.67
C LEU A 202 -1.05 -7.36 9.27
N TYR A 203 -1.15 -7.32 10.60
CA TYR A 203 -2.12 -6.50 11.32
C TYR A 203 -1.49 -5.16 11.71
N LYS A 204 -1.12 -4.36 10.70
CA LYS A 204 -0.41 -3.08 10.85
C LYS A 204 -1.11 -2.12 11.82
N ARG A 205 -2.46 -2.12 11.84
CA ARG A 205 -3.25 -1.25 12.73
C ARG A 205 -2.93 -1.49 14.21
N LEU A 206 -2.77 -2.74 14.65
CA LEU A 206 -2.42 -3.03 16.06
C LEU A 206 -1.08 -2.43 16.47
N LEU A 207 -0.12 -2.36 15.54
CA LEU A 207 1.16 -1.69 15.79
C LEU A 207 0.98 -0.18 15.84
N LYS A 208 0.36 0.42 14.81
CA LYS A 208 0.11 1.87 14.75
C LYS A 208 -0.61 2.37 16.00
N ASP A 209 -1.65 1.68 16.45
CA ASP A 209 -2.45 2.06 17.62
C ASP A 209 -1.64 2.16 18.93
N LYS A 210 -0.48 1.47 19.04
CA LYS A 210 0.40 1.57 20.22
C LYS A 210 1.01 2.97 20.33
N TYR A 211 1.26 3.66 19.21
CA TYR A 211 1.93 4.97 19.14
C TYR A 211 0.94 6.14 19.07
N TRP A 212 -0.32 5.89 18.79
CA TRP A 212 -1.38 6.89 18.69
C TRP A 212 -2.26 7.01 19.95
N LYS A 213 -2.07 6.11 20.93
CA LYS A 213 -2.77 6.13 22.21
C LYS A 213 -1.93 6.92 23.22
N ASN A 214 -2.05 8.23 23.18
CA ASN A 214 -1.67 9.12 24.31
C ASN A 214 -2.83 10.04 24.63
#